data_d727e8ef7921f89a7ecb4f72350e17a4
#
_entry.id   d727e8ef7921f89a7ecb4f72350e17a4
#
_cell.length_a   1.000
_cell.length_b   1.000
_cell.length_c   1.000
_cell.angle_alpha   90.00
_cell.angle_beta   90.00
_cell.angle_gamma   90.00
#
_symmetry.space_group_name_H-M   'P 1'
#
loop_
_entity.id
_entity.type
_entity.pdbx_description
1 polymer ?
#
loop_
_entity_poly.entity_id
_entity_poly.type
_entity_poly.pdbx_seq_one_letter_code
_entity_poly.pdbx_strand_id
1 'polypeptide(L)'
;MQAPQDYRDANESLFKRMTYEEYSGFFRIGMVERHEDNAIIQHGTMTMMRKQALADVGGWAEWCITEDTELGLRLFEAGWQSVYIDASLGRGVMPDTLGAYKCQRHRWVYGAMQILKRHFAALATHRTQLSTAQKYHFVSGWLPWIADALAFFFTIGGIVWSILMIVDPFRFEVPLPALTFVAIALFGVKVIKTLSLYPHRVKTGFRGAVAASVAGLALSHTVARAVLSGLFTSGKAFLRTPKLEATALVRSVLAVSWEEILLLTALIASMIGTWQARGGWSDSAGLVWMAMLAVQALPYAATLAMAIISVLPQAAPMPAPTFIPQPDPAPEIEPEPEFKRAA
;
A
#
# COMPACT_ATOMS: atom_id res chain seq x y z
N MET A 1 1.29 -21.37 -8.38
CA MET A 1 -0.05 -20.87 -8.68
C MET A 1 -0.50 -20.00 -7.50
N GLN A 2 -1.04 -18.84 -7.76
CA GLN A 2 -1.52 -17.89 -6.76
C GLN A 2 -2.92 -17.42 -7.14
N ALA A 3 -3.84 -17.35 -6.17
CA ALA A 3 -5.15 -16.73 -6.32
C ALA A 3 -5.27 -15.50 -5.40
N PRO A 4 -6.23 -14.58 -5.62
CA PRO A 4 -6.42 -13.41 -4.78
C PRO A 4 -6.81 -13.80 -3.35
N GLN A 5 -6.42 -12.98 -2.41
CA GLN A 5 -7.01 -13.01 -1.07
C GLN A 5 -8.39 -12.36 -1.15
N ASP A 6 -9.39 -13.10 -0.78
CA ASP A 6 -10.77 -12.61 -0.67
C ASP A 6 -11.26 -12.71 0.78
N TYR A 7 -12.33 -12.00 1.12
CA TYR A 7 -12.75 -11.82 2.50
C TYR A 7 -14.27 -11.98 2.64
N ARG A 8 -14.68 -12.80 3.62
CA ARG A 8 -16.10 -13.12 3.87
C ARG A 8 -16.85 -12.00 4.61
N ASP A 9 -16.12 -11.17 5.33
CA ASP A 9 -16.62 -10.14 6.23
C ASP A 9 -16.45 -8.70 5.70
N ALA A 10 -16.13 -8.56 4.41
CA ALA A 10 -15.86 -7.27 3.78
C ALA A 10 -17.03 -6.26 3.88
N ASN A 11 -18.26 -6.74 4.05
CA ASN A 11 -19.47 -5.91 4.15
C ASN A 11 -19.99 -5.69 5.57
N GLU A 12 -19.31 -6.20 6.58
CA GLU A 12 -19.78 -6.09 7.97
C GLU A 12 -19.67 -4.66 8.51
N SER A 13 -18.76 -3.84 7.98
CA SER A 13 -18.62 -2.44 8.37
C SER A 13 -18.12 -1.57 7.21
N LEU A 14 -18.34 -0.25 7.31
CA LEU A 14 -17.78 0.71 6.35
C LEU A 14 -16.25 0.64 6.32
N PHE A 15 -15.60 0.49 7.47
CA PHE A 15 -14.14 0.32 7.58
C PHE A 15 -13.66 -0.89 6.76
N LYS A 16 -14.25 -2.07 6.97
CA LYS A 16 -13.91 -3.29 6.24
C LYS A 16 -14.16 -3.13 4.75
N ARG A 17 -15.26 -2.49 4.36
CA ARG A 17 -15.55 -2.23 2.95
C ARG A 17 -14.49 -1.35 2.29
N MET A 18 -14.09 -0.24 2.92
CA MET A 18 -13.05 0.65 2.38
C MET A 18 -11.70 -0.07 2.26
N THR A 19 -11.34 -0.87 3.26
CA THR A 19 -10.12 -1.68 3.23
C THR A 19 -10.18 -2.77 2.14
N TYR A 20 -11.33 -3.39 1.94
CA TYR A 20 -11.55 -4.37 0.87
C TYR A 20 -11.36 -3.76 -0.53
N GLU A 21 -11.90 -2.57 -0.75
CA GLU A 21 -11.72 -1.87 -2.03
C GLU A 21 -10.23 -1.56 -2.27
N GLU A 22 -9.46 -1.20 -1.25
CA GLU A 22 -8.00 -0.97 -1.39
C GLU A 22 -7.26 -2.26 -1.76
N TYR A 23 -7.53 -3.37 -1.08
CA TYR A 23 -6.93 -4.67 -1.42
C TYR A 23 -7.30 -5.15 -2.83
N SER A 24 -8.53 -4.92 -3.25
CA SER A 24 -9.02 -5.33 -4.56
C SER A 24 -8.20 -4.72 -5.70
N GLY A 25 -7.73 -3.48 -5.55
CA GLY A 25 -6.85 -2.84 -6.53
C GLY A 25 -5.53 -3.60 -6.72
N PHE A 26 -4.92 -4.09 -5.65
CA PHE A 26 -3.69 -4.86 -5.75
C PHE A 26 -3.91 -6.18 -6.52
N PHE A 27 -4.96 -6.93 -6.20
CA PHE A 27 -5.21 -8.23 -6.82
C PHE A 27 -5.75 -8.11 -8.25
N ARG A 28 -6.74 -7.24 -8.48
CA ARG A 28 -7.45 -7.13 -9.76
C ARG A 28 -6.68 -6.31 -10.82
N ILE A 29 -5.73 -5.48 -10.41
CA ILE A 29 -4.90 -4.68 -11.32
C ILE A 29 -3.47 -5.20 -11.25
N GLY A 30 -2.84 -5.07 -10.10
CA GLY A 30 -1.40 -5.29 -9.98
C GLY A 30 -0.97 -6.74 -10.20
N MET A 31 -1.72 -7.72 -9.71
CA MET A 31 -1.37 -9.14 -9.87
C MET A 31 -1.69 -9.67 -11.26
N VAL A 32 -2.75 -9.18 -11.90
CA VAL A 32 -3.10 -9.53 -13.28
C VAL A 32 -2.02 -9.05 -14.24
N GLU A 33 -1.57 -7.78 -14.11
CA GLU A 33 -0.48 -7.23 -14.92
C GLU A 33 0.82 -8.03 -14.73
N ARG A 34 1.17 -8.36 -13.49
CA ARG A 34 2.38 -9.15 -13.18
C ARG A 34 2.34 -10.58 -13.72
N HIS A 35 1.17 -11.15 -13.84
CA HIS A 35 1.01 -12.49 -14.39
C HIS A 35 1.47 -12.58 -15.85
N GLU A 36 1.17 -11.57 -16.66
CA GLU A 36 1.55 -11.51 -18.07
C GLU A 36 3.08 -11.56 -18.25
N ASP A 37 3.83 -11.03 -17.28
CA ASP A 37 5.29 -10.98 -17.28
C ASP A 37 5.97 -12.08 -16.43
N ASN A 38 5.20 -13.06 -15.95
CA ASN A 38 5.69 -14.09 -15.02
C ASN A 38 6.41 -13.48 -13.80
N ALA A 39 5.79 -12.46 -13.18
CA ALA A 39 6.37 -11.66 -12.11
C ALA A 39 5.43 -11.45 -10.93
N ILE A 40 4.54 -12.42 -10.65
CA ILE A 40 3.59 -12.30 -9.54
C ILE A 40 4.29 -12.19 -8.21
N ILE A 41 3.67 -11.48 -7.28
CA ILE A 41 4.11 -11.47 -5.88
C ILE A 41 3.43 -12.63 -5.17
N GLN A 42 4.24 -13.58 -4.69
CA GLN A 42 3.71 -14.71 -3.91
C GLN A 42 3.22 -14.20 -2.55
N HIS A 43 2.09 -14.76 -2.11
CA HIS A 43 1.48 -14.51 -0.80
C HIS A 43 1.42 -15.80 0.00
N GLY A 44 1.43 -15.70 1.31
CA GLY A 44 1.35 -16.82 2.23
C GLY A 44 -0.01 -17.56 2.26
N THR A 45 -1.03 -17.05 1.53
CA THR A 45 -2.35 -17.67 1.43
C THR A 45 -2.81 -17.77 -0.01
N MET A 46 -3.76 -18.67 -0.30
CA MET A 46 -4.29 -18.91 -1.66
C MET A 46 -3.18 -19.25 -2.66
N THR A 47 -2.16 -19.95 -2.19
CA THR A 47 -0.99 -20.35 -2.99
C THR A 47 -0.89 -21.87 -3.04
N MET A 48 -0.60 -22.39 -4.22
CA MET A 48 -0.20 -23.78 -4.43
C MET A 48 1.19 -23.80 -5.07
N MET A 49 2.09 -24.59 -4.48
CA MET A 49 3.50 -24.65 -4.89
C MET A 49 3.92 -26.10 -5.12
N ARG A 50 4.73 -26.34 -6.15
CA ARG A 50 5.34 -27.66 -6.35
C ARG A 50 6.36 -27.90 -5.23
N LYS A 51 6.29 -29.10 -4.61
CA LYS A 51 7.24 -29.49 -3.55
C LYS A 51 8.69 -29.45 -4.03
N GLN A 52 8.94 -29.85 -5.27
CA GLN A 52 10.26 -29.79 -5.87
C GLN A 52 10.76 -28.34 -5.96
N ALA A 53 9.94 -27.41 -6.42
CA ALA A 53 10.33 -26.00 -6.50
C ALA A 53 10.74 -25.41 -5.14
N LEU A 54 10.02 -25.77 -4.08
CA LEU A 54 10.38 -25.37 -2.71
C LEU A 54 11.73 -26.00 -2.27
N ALA A 55 11.96 -27.25 -2.60
CA ALA A 55 13.21 -27.93 -2.27
C ALA A 55 14.42 -27.35 -3.03
N ASP A 56 14.26 -27.04 -4.32
CA ASP A 56 15.32 -26.49 -5.18
C ASP A 56 15.88 -25.16 -4.67
N VAL A 57 15.04 -24.36 -4.02
CA VAL A 57 15.42 -23.04 -3.48
C VAL A 57 15.74 -23.06 -1.97
N GLY A 58 15.76 -24.24 -1.34
CA GLY A 58 16.15 -24.40 0.06
C GLY A 58 15.07 -23.99 1.08
N GLY A 59 13.78 -23.96 0.68
CA GLY A 59 12.66 -23.71 1.58
C GLY A 59 12.44 -22.23 1.92
N TRP A 60 11.80 -21.97 3.04
CA TRP A 60 11.40 -20.63 3.51
C TRP A 60 12.58 -19.86 4.13
N ALA A 61 12.59 -18.54 3.93
CA ALA A 61 13.62 -17.65 4.47
C ALA A 61 13.26 -17.18 5.89
N GLU A 62 13.81 -17.80 6.93
CA GLU A 62 13.51 -17.47 8.34
C GLU A 62 13.96 -16.05 8.76
N TRP A 63 14.87 -15.43 8.01
CA TRP A 63 15.36 -14.08 8.27
C TRP A 63 14.40 -12.96 7.82
N CYS A 64 13.40 -13.28 6.99
CA CYS A 64 12.47 -12.33 6.39
C CYS A 64 11.07 -12.49 6.97
N ILE A 65 10.43 -11.39 7.37
CA ILE A 65 9.05 -11.45 7.91
C ILE A 65 7.97 -11.55 6.83
N THR A 66 8.36 -11.45 5.54
CA THR A 66 7.54 -11.73 4.35
C THR A 66 8.24 -12.82 3.54
N GLU A 67 8.42 -13.95 4.18
CA GLU A 67 9.12 -15.12 3.66
C GLU A 67 8.46 -15.67 2.39
N ASP A 68 7.16 -15.45 2.24
CA ASP A 68 6.38 -15.81 1.07
C ASP A 68 6.82 -15.02 -0.18
N THR A 69 6.90 -13.71 -0.08
CA THR A 69 7.34 -12.83 -1.17
C THR A 69 8.82 -13.06 -1.51
N GLU A 70 9.66 -13.28 -0.51
CA GLU A 70 11.09 -13.60 -0.69
C GLU A 70 11.27 -14.94 -1.40
N LEU A 71 10.51 -15.95 -1.00
CA LEU A 71 10.51 -17.25 -1.64
C LEU A 71 10.11 -17.13 -3.12
N GLY A 72 9.07 -16.35 -3.43
CA GLY A 72 8.63 -16.09 -4.81
C GLY A 72 9.75 -15.50 -5.68
N LEU A 73 10.56 -14.58 -5.13
CA LEU A 73 11.72 -14.02 -5.84
C LEU A 73 12.78 -15.09 -6.13
N ARG A 74 13.14 -15.93 -5.15
CA ARG A 74 14.14 -17.02 -5.36
C ARG A 74 13.64 -18.09 -6.35
N LEU A 75 12.34 -18.36 -6.38
CA LEU A 75 11.75 -19.25 -7.37
C LEU A 75 11.95 -18.72 -8.80
N PHE A 76 11.75 -17.42 -9.02
CA PHE A 76 12.06 -16.82 -10.32
C PHE A 76 13.54 -16.82 -10.65
N GLU A 77 14.41 -16.57 -9.66
CA GLU A 77 15.87 -16.69 -9.84
C GLU A 77 16.30 -18.11 -10.21
N ALA A 78 15.58 -19.12 -9.74
CA ALA A 78 15.80 -20.53 -10.11
C ALA A 78 15.11 -20.95 -11.43
N GLY A 79 14.48 -20.00 -12.15
CA GLY A 79 13.85 -20.26 -13.46
C GLY A 79 12.43 -20.83 -13.38
N TRP A 80 11.83 -20.93 -12.18
CA TRP A 80 10.46 -21.40 -12.03
C TRP A 80 9.46 -20.37 -12.57
N GLN A 81 8.35 -20.87 -13.12
CA GLN A 81 7.27 -20.04 -13.62
C GLN A 81 6.11 -19.99 -12.64
N SER A 82 5.30 -18.94 -12.74
CA SER A 82 4.14 -18.72 -11.90
C SER A 82 2.88 -18.48 -12.72
N VAL A 83 1.74 -18.80 -12.12
CA VAL A 83 0.42 -18.54 -12.69
C VAL A 83 -0.43 -17.82 -11.65
N TYR A 84 -1.10 -16.75 -12.07
CA TYR A 84 -2.12 -16.08 -11.26
C TYR A 84 -3.50 -16.41 -11.81
N ILE A 85 -4.41 -16.80 -10.93
CA ILE A 85 -5.82 -17.08 -11.26
C ILE A 85 -6.65 -16.00 -10.58
N ASP A 86 -7.29 -15.13 -11.37
CA ASP A 86 -8.16 -14.07 -10.84
C ASP A 86 -9.56 -14.61 -10.46
N ALA A 87 -9.57 -15.61 -9.58
CA ALA A 87 -10.79 -16.20 -9.03
C ALA A 87 -10.65 -16.40 -7.52
N SER A 88 -11.70 -16.11 -6.77
CA SER A 88 -11.74 -16.33 -5.32
C SER A 88 -11.87 -17.82 -5.03
N LEU A 89 -10.80 -18.46 -4.58
CA LEU A 89 -10.77 -19.88 -4.19
C LEU A 89 -10.98 -20.09 -2.68
N GLY A 90 -10.97 -19.01 -1.89
CA GLY A 90 -11.19 -19.06 -0.45
C GLY A 90 -11.29 -17.68 0.14
N ARG A 91 -11.89 -17.57 1.34
CA ARG A 91 -12.19 -16.28 1.97
C ARG A 91 -11.67 -16.25 3.40
N GLY A 92 -10.83 -15.27 3.67
CA GLY A 92 -10.31 -14.95 4.99
C GLY A 92 -11.20 -13.99 5.78
N VAL A 93 -10.58 -13.32 6.75
CA VAL A 93 -11.19 -12.30 7.61
C VAL A 93 -10.34 -11.03 7.52
N MET A 94 -11.00 -9.88 7.40
CA MET A 94 -10.34 -8.57 7.32
C MET A 94 -9.81 -8.10 8.69
N PRO A 95 -8.86 -7.18 8.72
CA PRO A 95 -8.56 -6.44 9.94
C PRO A 95 -9.80 -5.70 10.47
N ASP A 96 -10.10 -5.85 11.75
CA ASP A 96 -11.28 -5.23 12.38
C ASP A 96 -11.07 -3.75 12.73
N THR A 97 -9.83 -3.30 12.85
CA THR A 97 -9.48 -1.96 13.31
C THR A 97 -8.37 -1.33 12.47
N LEU A 98 -8.29 0.00 12.48
CA LEU A 98 -7.18 0.70 11.83
C LEU A 98 -5.82 0.28 12.39
N GLY A 99 -5.69 0.03 13.68
CA GLY A 99 -4.45 -0.44 14.30
C GLY A 99 -4.00 -1.78 13.74
N ALA A 100 -4.92 -2.72 13.57
CA ALA A 100 -4.66 -4.02 12.95
C ALA A 100 -4.25 -3.88 11.47
N TYR A 101 -4.92 -3.00 10.73
CA TYR A 101 -4.61 -2.71 9.33
C TYR A 101 -3.23 -2.05 9.17
N LYS A 102 -2.90 -1.05 10.01
CA LYS A 102 -1.55 -0.42 10.06
C LYS A 102 -0.47 -1.46 10.39
N CYS A 103 -0.69 -2.31 11.39
CA CYS A 103 0.24 -3.36 11.78
C CYS A 103 0.52 -4.35 10.63
N GLN A 104 -0.50 -4.78 9.92
CA GLN A 104 -0.37 -5.67 8.77
C GLN A 104 0.44 -5.00 7.65
N ARG A 105 0.12 -3.76 7.27
CA ARG A 105 0.83 -3.03 6.23
C ARG A 105 2.28 -2.76 6.63
N HIS A 106 2.53 -2.40 7.88
CA HIS A 106 3.89 -2.21 8.39
C HIS A 106 4.75 -3.47 8.18
N ARG A 107 4.22 -4.66 8.47
CA ARG A 107 4.95 -5.92 8.25
C ARG A 107 5.28 -6.13 6.79
N TRP A 108 4.33 -5.94 5.89
CA TRP A 108 4.55 -6.13 4.45
C TRP A 108 5.64 -5.21 3.91
N VAL A 109 5.56 -3.94 4.27
CA VAL A 109 6.55 -2.94 3.82
C VAL A 109 7.93 -3.19 4.45
N TYR A 110 7.97 -3.48 5.75
CA TYR A 110 9.23 -3.81 6.44
C TYR A 110 9.92 -5.02 5.78
N GLY A 111 9.18 -6.11 5.55
CA GLY A 111 9.69 -7.30 4.89
C GLY A 111 10.16 -7.03 3.47
N ALA A 112 9.42 -6.23 2.69
CA ALA A 112 9.85 -5.82 1.36
C ALA A 112 11.18 -5.04 1.39
N MET A 113 11.42 -4.20 2.39
CA MET A 113 12.72 -3.52 2.56
C MET A 113 13.84 -4.48 2.98
N GLN A 114 13.52 -5.53 3.75
CA GLN A 114 14.47 -6.61 4.01
C GLN A 114 14.88 -7.33 2.71
N ILE A 115 13.90 -7.67 1.87
CA ILE A 115 14.12 -8.31 0.56
C ILE A 115 14.95 -7.38 -0.33
N LEU A 116 14.58 -6.10 -0.44
CA LEU A 116 15.30 -5.11 -1.24
C LEU A 116 16.78 -5.05 -0.83
N LYS A 117 17.07 -4.93 0.47
CA LYS A 117 18.47 -4.90 0.97
C LYS A 117 19.25 -6.15 0.62
N ARG A 118 18.64 -7.33 0.81
CA ARG A 118 19.30 -8.61 0.61
C ARG A 118 19.55 -8.91 -0.86
N HIS A 119 18.57 -8.63 -1.71
CA HIS A 119 18.58 -8.94 -3.14
C HIS A 119 18.93 -7.75 -4.02
N PHE A 120 19.37 -6.61 -3.44
CA PHE A 120 19.66 -5.38 -4.20
C PHE A 120 20.62 -5.61 -5.37
N ALA A 121 21.71 -6.33 -5.12
CA ALA A 121 22.71 -6.62 -6.17
C ALA A 121 22.10 -7.45 -7.31
N ALA A 122 21.25 -8.43 -6.97
CA ALA A 122 20.56 -9.26 -7.95
C ALA A 122 19.58 -8.43 -8.80
N LEU A 123 18.81 -7.54 -8.18
CA LEU A 123 17.86 -6.69 -8.86
C LEU A 123 18.51 -5.58 -9.70
N ALA A 124 19.66 -5.05 -9.25
CA ALA A 124 20.37 -3.95 -9.89
C ALA A 124 21.33 -4.38 -11.02
N THR A 125 21.73 -5.66 -11.06
CA THR A 125 22.73 -6.16 -12.03
C THR A 125 22.14 -7.20 -12.97
N HIS A 126 22.88 -7.52 -14.04
CA HIS A 126 22.55 -8.61 -14.97
C HIS A 126 23.04 -10.01 -14.50
N ARG A 127 23.47 -10.13 -13.25
CA ARG A 127 24.04 -11.38 -12.69
C ARG A 127 22.98 -12.34 -12.14
N THR A 128 21.72 -12.25 -12.59
CA THR A 128 20.63 -13.11 -12.12
C THR A 128 19.85 -13.66 -13.30
N GLN A 129 19.11 -14.74 -13.08
CA GLN A 129 18.18 -15.32 -14.06
C GLN A 129 16.88 -14.51 -14.21
N LEU A 130 16.67 -13.47 -13.38
CA LEU A 130 15.48 -12.63 -13.46
C LEU A 130 15.44 -11.87 -14.78
N SER A 131 14.30 -11.92 -15.47
CA SER A 131 14.04 -11.11 -16.65
C SER A 131 13.97 -9.60 -16.29
N THR A 132 14.13 -8.74 -17.28
CA THR A 132 13.97 -7.29 -17.08
C THR A 132 12.56 -6.94 -16.59
N ALA A 133 11.54 -7.62 -17.09
CA ALA A 133 10.15 -7.43 -16.66
C ALA A 133 9.98 -7.83 -15.19
N GLN A 134 10.51 -8.97 -14.76
CA GLN A 134 10.49 -9.39 -13.35
C GLN A 134 11.16 -8.37 -12.43
N LYS A 135 12.35 -7.90 -12.78
CA LYS A 135 13.04 -6.83 -12.02
C LYS A 135 12.21 -5.56 -11.94
N TYR A 136 11.65 -5.14 -13.07
CA TYR A 136 10.77 -3.97 -13.14
C TYR A 136 9.59 -4.13 -12.18
N HIS A 137 8.88 -5.25 -12.20
CA HIS A 137 7.71 -5.47 -11.36
C HIS A 137 8.04 -5.53 -9.86
N PHE A 138 9.18 -6.11 -9.48
CA PHE A 138 9.63 -6.08 -8.09
C PHE A 138 9.96 -4.66 -7.64
N VAL A 139 10.77 -3.93 -8.39
CA VAL A 139 11.16 -2.56 -8.04
C VAL A 139 9.97 -1.61 -8.09
N SER A 140 9.18 -1.63 -9.17
CA SER A 140 8.01 -0.75 -9.33
C SER A 140 6.93 -1.00 -8.28
N GLY A 141 6.83 -2.23 -7.76
CA GLY A 141 5.91 -2.56 -6.68
C GLY A 141 6.28 -1.90 -5.34
N TRP A 142 7.55 -1.59 -5.12
CA TRP A 142 8.03 -0.94 -3.89
C TRP A 142 8.15 0.58 -4.01
N LEU A 143 8.23 1.11 -5.23
CA LEU A 143 8.35 2.57 -5.46
C LEU A 143 7.25 3.40 -4.79
N PRO A 144 5.97 3.01 -4.80
CA PRO A 144 4.94 3.75 -4.08
C PRO A 144 5.20 3.87 -2.58
N TRP A 145 5.76 2.83 -1.95
CA TRP A 145 6.12 2.84 -0.54
C TRP A 145 7.33 3.72 -0.24
N ILE A 146 8.32 3.70 -1.12
CA ILE A 146 9.48 4.62 -1.04
C ILE A 146 9.01 6.06 -1.24
N ALA A 147 8.07 6.30 -2.16
CA ALA A 147 7.48 7.62 -2.37
C ALA A 147 6.73 8.13 -1.11
N ASP A 148 6.03 7.27 -0.38
CA ASP A 148 5.41 7.65 0.91
C ASP A 148 6.46 8.05 1.96
N ALA A 149 7.61 7.36 2.00
CA ALA A 149 8.72 7.74 2.88
C ALA A 149 9.33 9.10 2.49
N LEU A 150 9.50 9.36 1.20
CA LEU A 150 9.94 10.67 0.71
C LEU A 150 8.92 11.76 1.01
N ALA A 151 7.62 11.48 0.81
CA ALA A 151 6.54 12.42 1.13
C ALA A 151 6.53 12.81 2.61
N PHE A 152 6.86 11.88 3.51
CA PHE A 152 7.03 12.20 4.93
C PHE A 152 8.14 13.23 5.17
N PHE A 153 9.32 13.09 4.53
CA PHE A 153 10.39 14.09 4.63
C PHE A 153 9.98 15.43 4.02
N PHE A 154 9.24 15.42 2.90
CA PHE A 154 8.69 16.65 2.34
C PHE A 154 7.67 17.31 3.27
N THR A 155 6.88 16.55 4.01
CA THR A 155 5.97 17.09 5.03
C THR A 155 6.75 17.81 6.14
N ILE A 156 7.78 17.17 6.69
CA ILE A 156 8.63 17.80 7.71
C ILE A 156 9.33 19.04 7.15
N GLY A 157 9.91 18.94 5.96
CA GLY A 157 10.53 20.07 5.27
C GLY A 157 9.56 21.22 5.01
N GLY A 158 8.32 20.91 4.60
CA GLY A 158 7.25 21.89 4.40
C GLY A 158 6.86 22.62 5.67
N ILE A 159 6.72 21.91 6.79
CA ILE A 159 6.45 22.50 8.11
C ILE A 159 7.60 23.40 8.53
N VAL A 160 8.86 22.91 8.48
CA VAL A 160 10.05 23.69 8.87
C VAL A 160 10.18 24.93 7.99
N TRP A 161 10.02 24.81 6.68
CA TRP A 161 10.12 25.95 5.78
C TRP A 161 9.01 26.97 6.03
N SER A 162 7.80 26.53 6.31
CA SER A 162 6.69 27.41 6.69
C SER A 162 6.99 28.19 7.98
N ILE A 163 7.58 27.54 8.99
CA ILE A 163 8.01 28.22 10.21
C ILE A 163 9.05 29.30 9.89
N LEU A 164 10.04 29.03 9.03
CA LEU A 164 11.02 30.01 8.61
C LEU A 164 10.38 31.20 7.90
N MET A 165 9.43 30.96 6.99
CA MET A 165 8.67 32.03 6.32
C MET A 165 7.79 32.83 7.26
N ILE A 166 7.28 32.24 8.34
CA ILE A 166 6.48 32.96 9.35
C ILE A 166 7.38 33.85 10.21
N VAL A 167 8.56 33.34 10.60
CA VAL A 167 9.51 34.08 11.47
C VAL A 167 10.16 35.23 10.72
N ASP A 168 10.57 35.06 9.48
CA ASP A 168 11.19 36.08 8.66
C ASP A 168 10.73 35.99 7.21
N PRO A 169 9.54 36.58 6.89
CA PRO A 169 8.93 36.49 5.56
C PRO A 169 9.69 37.26 4.47
N PHE A 170 10.61 38.15 4.83
CA PHE A 170 11.44 38.89 3.89
C PHE A 170 12.68 38.11 3.46
N ARG A 171 13.19 37.24 4.31
CA ARG A 171 14.38 36.42 4.06
C ARG A 171 14.04 35.08 3.43
N PHE A 172 12.93 34.47 3.85
CA PHE A 172 12.51 33.14 3.37
C PHE A 172 11.29 33.28 2.46
N GLU A 173 11.54 33.14 1.17
CA GLU A 173 10.50 33.15 0.14
C GLU A 173 9.95 31.75 -0.10
N VAL A 174 8.81 31.67 -0.80
CA VAL A 174 8.25 30.41 -1.24
C VAL A 174 9.28 29.71 -2.16
N PRO A 175 9.67 28.45 -1.87
CA PRO A 175 10.57 27.69 -2.72
C PRO A 175 9.98 27.57 -4.12
N LEU A 176 10.86 27.62 -5.14
CA LEU A 176 10.55 27.61 -6.58
C LEU A 176 9.13 27.10 -6.87
N PRO A 177 8.20 27.94 -7.29
CA PRO A 177 6.79 27.55 -7.52
C PRO A 177 6.65 26.35 -8.47
N ALA A 178 7.59 26.17 -9.39
CA ALA A 178 7.64 25.04 -10.30
C ALA A 178 7.74 23.68 -9.57
N LEU A 179 8.57 23.56 -8.52
CA LEU A 179 8.70 22.32 -7.74
C LEU A 179 7.44 22.02 -6.96
N THR A 180 6.80 23.05 -6.39
CA THR A 180 5.54 22.95 -5.67
C THR A 180 4.42 22.48 -6.59
N PHE A 181 4.36 23.06 -7.80
CA PHE A 181 3.37 22.68 -8.82
C PHE A 181 3.54 21.24 -9.29
N VAL A 182 4.78 20.77 -9.47
CA VAL A 182 5.07 19.38 -9.86
C VAL A 182 4.53 18.39 -8.82
N ALA A 183 4.69 18.66 -7.53
CA ALA A 183 4.15 17.79 -6.46
C ALA A 183 2.62 17.69 -6.52
N ILE A 184 1.93 18.82 -6.72
CA ILE A 184 0.48 18.87 -6.86
C ILE A 184 0.03 18.11 -8.13
N ALA A 185 0.73 18.33 -9.26
CA ALA A 185 0.41 17.69 -10.53
C ALA A 185 0.58 16.16 -10.45
N LEU A 186 1.66 15.66 -9.85
CA LEU A 186 1.88 14.22 -9.63
C LEU A 186 0.80 13.59 -8.75
N PHE A 187 0.38 14.30 -7.70
CA PHE A 187 -0.76 13.86 -6.91
C PHE A 187 -2.05 13.81 -7.73
N GLY A 188 -2.31 14.83 -8.54
CA GLY A 188 -3.44 14.87 -9.48
C GLY A 188 -3.45 13.69 -10.44
N VAL A 189 -2.30 13.38 -11.04
CA VAL A 189 -2.14 12.19 -11.91
C VAL A 189 -2.46 10.90 -11.15
N LYS A 190 -1.96 10.74 -9.92
CA LYS A 190 -2.27 9.56 -9.07
C LYS A 190 -3.78 9.43 -8.85
N VAL A 191 -4.46 10.52 -8.52
CA VAL A 191 -5.92 10.54 -8.31
C VAL A 191 -6.66 10.17 -9.58
N ILE A 192 -6.35 10.82 -10.71
CA ILE A 192 -6.98 10.55 -12.01
C ILE A 192 -6.78 9.09 -12.42
N LYS A 193 -5.55 8.58 -12.29
CA LYS A 193 -5.25 7.16 -12.59
C LYS A 193 -6.09 6.21 -11.74
N THR A 194 -6.20 6.46 -10.44
CA THR A 194 -7.01 5.60 -9.56
C THR A 194 -8.49 5.67 -9.94
N LEU A 195 -9.05 6.87 -10.12
CA LEU A 195 -10.45 7.05 -10.46
C LEU A 195 -10.81 6.47 -11.84
N SER A 196 -9.87 6.41 -12.78
CA SER A 196 -10.08 5.81 -14.10
C SER A 196 -9.92 4.28 -14.11
N LEU A 197 -8.92 3.73 -13.41
CA LEU A 197 -8.63 2.28 -13.45
C LEU A 197 -9.63 1.46 -12.62
N TYR A 198 -10.05 1.95 -11.47
CA TYR A 198 -10.91 1.20 -10.56
C TYR A 198 -12.26 0.79 -11.17
N PRO A 199 -13.01 1.69 -11.83
CA PRO A 199 -14.27 1.31 -12.47
C PRO A 199 -14.09 0.21 -13.54
N HIS A 200 -12.99 0.24 -14.28
CA HIS A 200 -12.77 -0.68 -15.40
C HIS A 200 -12.20 -2.04 -14.95
N ARG A 201 -11.23 -2.06 -14.04
CA ARG A 201 -10.51 -3.28 -13.64
C ARG A 201 -11.06 -3.92 -12.37
N VAL A 202 -11.38 -3.14 -11.35
CA VAL A 202 -11.94 -3.64 -10.09
C VAL A 202 -13.45 -3.80 -10.19
N LYS A 203 -14.09 -3.19 -11.20
CA LYS A 203 -15.54 -3.18 -11.42
C LYS A 203 -16.31 -2.57 -10.24
N THR A 204 -15.69 -1.63 -9.54
CA THR A 204 -16.32 -0.85 -8.49
C THR A 204 -16.67 0.54 -9.00
N GLY A 205 -17.74 1.16 -8.47
CA GLY A 205 -18.13 2.51 -8.85
C GLY A 205 -17.20 3.58 -8.27
N PHE A 206 -17.47 4.86 -8.63
CA PHE A 206 -16.71 6.02 -8.12
C PHE A 206 -16.56 6.03 -6.59
N ARG A 207 -17.61 5.66 -5.85
CA ARG A 207 -17.56 5.57 -4.38
C ARG A 207 -16.54 4.54 -3.88
N GLY A 208 -16.43 3.39 -4.55
CA GLY A 208 -15.43 2.38 -4.22
C GLY A 208 -14.01 2.86 -4.53
N ALA A 209 -13.79 3.55 -5.64
CA ALA A 209 -12.49 4.15 -5.97
C ALA A 209 -12.06 5.21 -4.95
N VAL A 210 -12.98 6.05 -4.49
CA VAL A 210 -12.71 7.02 -3.41
C VAL A 210 -12.43 6.30 -2.09
N ALA A 211 -13.22 5.28 -1.75
CA ALA A 211 -13.01 4.47 -0.55
C ALA A 211 -11.62 3.81 -0.52
N ALA A 212 -11.21 3.20 -1.63
CA ALA A 212 -9.88 2.63 -1.79
C ALA A 212 -8.77 3.69 -1.66
N SER A 213 -8.98 4.88 -2.25
CA SER A 213 -8.00 5.99 -2.16
C SER A 213 -7.83 6.47 -0.73
N VAL A 214 -8.92 6.66 0.02
CA VAL A 214 -8.87 7.07 1.43
C VAL A 214 -8.20 6.01 2.28
N ALA A 215 -8.56 4.72 2.11
CA ALA A 215 -7.96 3.62 2.84
C ALA A 215 -6.45 3.49 2.56
N GLY A 216 -6.03 3.65 1.30
CA GLY A 216 -4.62 3.65 0.91
C GLY A 216 -3.84 4.84 1.48
N LEU A 217 -4.39 6.06 1.37
CA LEU A 217 -3.78 7.28 1.93
C LEU A 217 -3.62 7.20 3.45
N ALA A 218 -4.58 6.60 4.15
CA ALA A 218 -4.52 6.42 5.60
C ALA A 218 -3.34 5.59 6.09
N LEU A 219 -2.69 4.85 5.21
CA LEU A 219 -1.51 4.05 5.51
C LEU A 219 -0.18 4.75 5.24
N SER A 220 -0.16 5.89 4.52
CA SER A 220 1.07 6.51 4.02
C SER A 220 2.11 6.78 5.11
N HIS A 221 1.70 7.30 6.29
CA HIS A 221 2.62 7.51 7.41
C HIS A 221 3.16 6.18 7.97
N THR A 222 2.30 5.18 8.13
CA THR A 222 2.72 3.83 8.57
C THR A 222 3.69 3.20 7.59
N VAL A 223 3.45 3.36 6.29
CA VAL A 223 4.34 2.90 5.21
C VAL A 223 5.68 3.62 5.29
N ALA A 224 5.70 4.94 5.43
CA ALA A 224 6.93 5.72 5.58
C ALA A 224 7.78 5.21 6.77
N ARG A 225 7.18 5.02 7.94
CA ARG A 225 7.85 4.45 9.11
C ARG A 225 8.37 3.03 8.88
N ALA A 226 7.61 2.21 8.16
CA ALA A 226 8.01 0.84 7.86
C ALA A 226 9.18 0.80 6.88
N VAL A 227 9.21 1.66 5.86
CA VAL A 227 10.33 1.82 4.93
C VAL A 227 11.59 2.22 5.69
N LEU A 228 11.54 3.30 6.48
CA LEU A 228 12.69 3.77 7.26
C LEU A 228 13.16 2.68 8.23
N SER A 229 12.25 2.07 8.97
CA SER A 229 12.56 1.00 9.88
C SER A 229 13.20 -0.20 9.16
N GLY A 230 12.65 -0.63 8.02
CA GLY A 230 13.15 -1.75 7.24
C GLY A 230 14.52 -1.47 6.61
N LEU A 231 14.82 -0.23 6.21
CA LEU A 231 16.11 0.15 5.68
C LEU A 231 17.21 0.23 6.76
N PHE A 232 16.88 0.78 7.93
CA PHE A 232 17.88 1.10 8.97
C PHE A 232 17.93 0.11 10.13
N THR A 233 17.01 -0.86 10.21
CA THR A 233 17.03 -1.88 11.27
C THR A 233 17.03 -3.29 10.68
N SER A 234 17.36 -4.28 11.54
CA SER A 234 17.28 -5.70 11.24
C SER A 234 16.67 -6.45 12.44
N GLY A 235 16.09 -7.64 12.19
CA GLY A 235 15.69 -8.55 13.26
C GLY A 235 14.47 -8.14 14.08
N LYS A 236 13.54 -7.34 13.56
CA LYS A 236 12.27 -7.09 14.25
C LYS A 236 11.45 -8.38 14.33
N ALA A 237 10.99 -8.71 15.54
CA ALA A 237 10.15 -9.86 15.78
C ALA A 237 8.81 -9.75 15.02
N PHE A 238 8.29 -10.90 14.59
CA PHE A 238 6.95 -11.01 14.04
C PHE A 238 5.91 -10.70 15.11
N LEU A 239 5.32 -9.52 15.08
CA LEU A 239 4.22 -9.16 15.96
C LEU A 239 2.89 -9.59 15.33
N ARG A 240 2.20 -10.52 15.98
CA ARG A 240 0.83 -10.86 15.61
C ARG A 240 -0.07 -9.65 15.75
N THR A 241 -1.00 -9.48 14.83
CA THR A 241 -2.01 -8.41 14.89
C THR A 241 -2.79 -8.51 16.21
N PRO A 242 -2.73 -7.52 17.11
CA PRO A 242 -3.46 -7.58 18.35
C PRO A 242 -4.97 -7.55 18.07
N LYS A 243 -5.73 -8.42 18.72
CA LYS A 243 -7.19 -8.30 18.81
C LYS A 243 -7.44 -7.29 19.93
N LEU A 244 -7.83 -6.08 19.57
CA LEU A 244 -8.15 -5.03 20.54
C LEU A 244 -9.61 -5.19 20.97
N GLU A 245 -9.84 -5.32 22.29
CA GLU A 245 -11.15 -5.14 22.87
C GLU A 245 -11.58 -3.67 22.79
N ALA A 246 -12.88 -3.43 22.66
CA ALA A 246 -13.47 -2.10 22.49
C ALA A 246 -13.19 -1.22 23.73
N THR A 247 -12.14 -0.42 23.65
CA THR A 247 -11.87 0.68 24.58
C THR A 247 -12.63 1.93 24.18
N ALA A 248 -12.76 2.90 25.09
CA ALA A 248 -13.47 4.15 24.81
C ALA A 248 -13.02 4.77 23.47
N LEU A 249 -13.99 5.13 22.63
CA LEU A 249 -13.84 5.57 21.23
C LEU A 249 -12.68 6.56 21.01
N VAL A 250 -12.66 7.64 21.81
CA VAL A 250 -11.64 8.70 21.71
C VAL A 250 -10.25 8.18 22.04
N ARG A 251 -10.12 7.33 23.07
CA ARG A 251 -8.84 6.76 23.49
C ARG A 251 -8.25 5.84 22.43
N SER A 252 -9.08 5.07 21.74
CA SER A 252 -8.65 4.20 20.65
C SER A 252 -8.17 4.98 19.44
N VAL A 253 -8.89 6.05 19.04
CA VAL A 253 -8.50 6.91 17.93
C VAL A 253 -7.17 7.61 18.23
N LEU A 254 -7.02 8.21 19.41
CA LEU A 254 -5.78 8.87 19.81
C LEU A 254 -4.60 7.90 19.87
N ALA A 255 -4.78 6.71 20.45
CA ALA A 255 -3.70 5.73 20.58
C ALA A 255 -3.14 5.25 19.22
N VAL A 256 -4.02 5.18 18.20
CA VAL A 256 -3.64 4.64 16.87
C VAL A 256 -3.15 5.73 15.92
N SER A 257 -3.51 7.00 16.13
CA SER A 257 -3.28 8.09 15.15
C SER A 257 -2.67 9.38 15.73
N TRP A 258 -2.06 9.32 16.91
CA TRP A 258 -1.50 10.53 17.57
C TRP A 258 -0.41 11.23 16.74
N GLU A 259 0.44 10.48 16.04
CA GLU A 259 1.49 11.04 15.20
C GLU A 259 0.89 11.76 13.98
N GLU A 260 -0.12 11.15 13.36
CA GLU A 260 -0.82 11.75 12.23
C GLU A 260 -1.64 12.98 12.66
N ILE A 261 -2.21 12.97 13.86
CA ILE A 261 -2.90 14.14 14.43
C ILE A 261 -1.90 15.30 14.64
N LEU A 262 -0.73 15.00 15.19
CA LEU A 262 0.33 16.00 15.39
C LEU A 262 0.77 16.61 14.05
N LEU A 263 1.05 15.78 13.04
CA LEU A 263 1.48 16.24 11.72
C LEU A 263 0.38 17.03 11.00
N LEU A 264 -0.87 16.58 11.07
CA LEU A 264 -2.00 17.30 10.52
C LEU A 264 -2.17 18.67 11.17
N THR A 265 -2.11 18.73 12.49
CA THR A 265 -2.20 19.99 13.24
C THR A 265 -1.06 20.95 12.88
N ALA A 266 0.17 20.44 12.77
CA ALA A 266 1.32 21.23 12.38
C ALA A 266 1.19 21.77 10.94
N LEU A 267 0.68 20.97 9.99
CA LEU A 267 0.42 21.42 8.63
C LEU A 267 -0.67 22.50 8.58
N ILE A 268 -1.77 22.32 9.32
CA ILE A 268 -2.84 23.33 9.40
C ILE A 268 -2.30 24.63 10.01
N ALA A 269 -1.54 24.55 11.10
CA ALA A 269 -0.90 25.71 11.72
C ALA A 269 0.07 26.39 10.76
N SER A 270 0.85 25.63 9.98
CA SER A 270 1.75 26.14 8.94
C SER A 270 0.99 26.88 7.84
N MET A 271 -0.15 26.35 7.38
CA MET A 271 -1.00 27.03 6.38
C MET A 271 -1.55 28.35 6.93
N ILE A 272 -2.12 28.33 8.14
CA ILE A 272 -2.68 29.53 8.77
C ILE A 272 -1.60 30.59 9.02
N GLY A 273 -0.45 30.19 9.59
CA GLY A 273 0.65 31.10 9.87
C GLY A 273 1.26 31.70 8.60
N THR A 274 1.46 30.89 7.55
CA THR A 274 1.95 31.39 6.26
C THR A 274 0.94 32.39 5.64
N TRP A 275 -0.35 32.09 5.69
CA TRP A 275 -1.39 32.98 5.20
C TRP A 275 -1.39 34.33 5.90
N GLN A 276 -1.23 34.35 7.22
CA GLN A 276 -1.16 35.57 8.01
C GLN A 276 0.12 36.37 7.75
N ALA A 277 1.27 35.69 7.70
CA ALA A 277 2.58 36.35 7.55
C ALA A 277 2.83 36.95 6.17
N ARG A 278 2.18 36.41 5.12
CA ARG A 278 2.45 36.77 3.72
C ARG A 278 1.33 37.58 3.02
N GLY A 279 0.43 38.18 3.79
CA GLY A 279 -0.62 39.05 3.23
C GLY A 279 -1.85 38.34 2.64
N GLY A 280 -2.05 37.08 3.04
CA GLY A 280 -3.31 36.37 2.78
C GLY A 280 -3.56 36.06 1.29
N TRP A 281 -4.72 36.42 0.78
CA TRP A 281 -5.16 36.12 -0.58
C TRP A 281 -4.41 36.89 -1.69
N SER A 282 -3.64 37.92 -1.35
CA SER A 282 -2.89 38.70 -2.32
C SER A 282 -1.55 38.07 -2.74
N ASP A 283 -1.01 37.11 -1.99
CA ASP A 283 0.23 36.40 -2.31
C ASP A 283 -0.04 35.10 -3.06
N SER A 284 0.02 35.14 -4.38
CA SER A 284 -0.21 33.97 -5.24
C SER A 284 0.79 32.83 -4.97
N ALA A 285 2.05 33.13 -4.67
CA ALA A 285 3.06 32.14 -4.36
C ALA A 285 2.77 31.45 -3.01
N GLY A 286 2.36 32.22 -2.00
CA GLY A 286 1.88 31.69 -0.73
C GLY A 286 0.65 30.80 -0.87
N LEU A 287 -0.29 31.14 -1.76
CA LEU A 287 -1.45 30.29 -2.05
C LEU A 287 -1.04 28.94 -2.66
N VAL A 288 -0.11 28.94 -3.59
CA VAL A 288 0.41 27.68 -4.18
C VAL A 288 1.11 26.83 -3.10
N TRP A 289 1.88 27.46 -2.21
CA TRP A 289 2.49 26.77 -1.10
C TRP A 289 1.48 26.14 -0.15
N MET A 290 0.45 26.90 0.22
CA MET A 290 -0.65 26.37 1.06
C MET A 290 -1.39 25.24 0.39
N ALA A 291 -1.63 25.30 -0.92
CA ALA A 291 -2.22 24.19 -1.68
C ALA A 291 -1.37 22.93 -1.62
N MET A 292 -0.03 23.05 -1.71
CA MET A 292 0.88 21.94 -1.53
C MET A 292 0.80 21.35 -0.11
N LEU A 293 0.79 22.19 0.93
CA LEU A 293 0.63 21.73 2.32
C LEU A 293 -0.72 21.04 2.51
N ALA A 294 -1.79 21.55 1.89
CA ALA A 294 -3.10 20.91 1.94
C ALA A 294 -3.09 19.51 1.29
N VAL A 295 -2.41 19.35 0.15
CA VAL A 295 -2.21 18.03 -0.47
C VAL A 295 -1.43 17.10 0.46
N GLN A 296 -0.38 17.60 1.12
CA GLN A 296 0.39 16.83 2.10
C GLN A 296 -0.40 16.48 3.37
N ALA A 297 -1.42 17.24 3.72
CA ALA A 297 -2.30 16.98 4.85
C ALA A 297 -3.28 15.81 4.60
N LEU A 298 -3.59 15.50 3.34
CA LEU A 298 -4.61 14.49 2.97
C LEU A 298 -4.34 13.10 3.55
N PRO A 299 -3.12 12.53 3.55
CA PRO A 299 -2.84 11.23 4.17
C PRO A 299 -3.16 11.21 5.66
N TYR A 300 -2.81 12.26 6.39
CA TYR A 300 -3.03 12.36 7.82
C TYR A 300 -4.52 12.53 8.15
N ALA A 301 -5.23 13.34 7.37
CA ALA A 301 -6.67 13.48 7.46
C ALA A 301 -7.39 12.15 7.13
N ALA A 302 -6.92 11.42 6.12
CA ALA A 302 -7.44 10.10 5.77
C ALA A 302 -7.23 9.09 6.91
N THR A 303 -6.06 9.11 7.58
CA THR A 303 -5.82 8.25 8.75
C THR A 303 -6.81 8.55 9.85
N LEU A 304 -7.03 9.82 10.17
CA LEU A 304 -7.99 10.22 11.20
C LEU A 304 -9.42 9.82 10.84
N ALA A 305 -9.83 10.01 9.59
CA ALA A 305 -11.13 9.57 9.10
C ALA A 305 -11.28 8.04 9.24
N MET A 306 -10.30 7.26 8.81
CA MET A 306 -10.32 5.79 8.95
C MET A 306 -10.29 5.34 10.42
N ALA A 307 -9.58 6.05 11.30
CA ALA A 307 -9.57 5.78 12.73
C ALA A 307 -10.97 5.96 13.33
N ILE A 308 -11.63 7.07 13.01
CA ILE A 308 -13.01 7.35 13.45
C ILE A 308 -13.97 6.29 12.89
N ILE A 309 -13.92 6.03 11.58
CA ILE A 309 -14.79 5.04 10.92
C ILE A 309 -14.61 3.64 11.54
N SER A 310 -13.39 3.25 11.92
CA SER A 310 -13.11 1.93 12.48
C SER A 310 -13.71 1.68 13.86
N VAL A 311 -14.09 2.74 14.58
CA VAL A 311 -14.63 2.67 15.95
C VAL A 311 -16.12 3.08 16.03
N LEU A 312 -16.71 3.53 14.92
CA LEU A 312 -18.14 3.83 14.87
C LEU A 312 -18.97 2.55 15.03
N PRO A 313 -20.12 2.62 15.71
CA PRO A 313 -21.05 1.51 15.77
C PRO A 313 -21.40 1.04 14.34
N GLN A 314 -21.35 -0.26 14.14
CA GLN A 314 -21.67 -0.83 12.83
C GLN A 314 -23.15 -0.60 12.52
N ALA A 315 -23.44 0.09 11.42
CA ALA A 315 -24.78 0.08 10.84
C ALA A 315 -25.10 -1.36 10.37
N ALA A 316 -26.41 -1.66 10.22
CA ALA A 316 -26.85 -2.96 9.70
C ALA A 316 -26.04 -3.36 8.44
N PRO A 317 -25.74 -4.65 8.23
CA PRO A 317 -24.88 -5.11 7.15
C PRO A 317 -25.30 -4.50 5.82
N MET A 318 -24.38 -3.83 5.14
CA MET A 318 -24.64 -3.33 3.81
C MET A 318 -24.91 -4.53 2.87
N PRO A 319 -25.81 -4.40 1.87
CA PRO A 319 -26.06 -5.48 0.94
C PRO A 319 -24.73 -5.95 0.32
N ALA A 320 -24.57 -7.27 0.21
CA ALA A 320 -23.39 -7.87 -0.39
C ALA A 320 -23.09 -7.24 -1.74
N PRO A 321 -21.82 -7.00 -2.09
CA PRO A 321 -21.48 -6.59 -3.44
C PRO A 321 -22.04 -7.64 -4.39
N THR A 322 -22.65 -7.19 -5.46
CA THR A 322 -23.21 -8.05 -6.51
C THR A 322 -22.16 -9.08 -6.88
N PHE A 323 -22.48 -10.33 -6.66
CA PHE A 323 -21.62 -11.48 -6.94
C PHE A 323 -21.13 -11.37 -8.40
N ILE A 324 -19.82 -11.26 -8.59
CA ILE A 324 -19.24 -11.46 -9.90
C ILE A 324 -19.40 -12.96 -10.16
N PRO A 325 -20.12 -13.39 -11.22
CA PRO A 325 -20.26 -14.79 -11.54
C PRO A 325 -18.86 -15.43 -11.56
N GLN A 326 -18.73 -16.58 -10.90
CA GLN A 326 -17.51 -17.36 -11.08
C GLN A 326 -17.35 -17.60 -12.58
N PRO A 327 -16.15 -17.48 -13.14
CA PRO A 327 -15.91 -18.00 -14.48
C PRO A 327 -16.37 -19.46 -14.50
N ASP A 328 -16.97 -19.87 -15.60
CA ASP A 328 -17.35 -21.26 -15.82
C ASP A 328 -16.21 -22.18 -15.36
N PRO A 329 -16.52 -23.34 -14.75
CA PRO A 329 -15.49 -24.26 -14.31
C PRO A 329 -14.53 -24.48 -15.48
N ALA A 330 -13.23 -24.33 -15.22
CA ALA A 330 -12.21 -24.59 -16.24
C ALA A 330 -12.52 -25.94 -16.91
N PRO A 331 -12.40 -26.04 -18.24
CA PRO A 331 -12.62 -27.31 -18.92
C PRO A 331 -11.79 -28.38 -18.20
N GLU A 332 -12.39 -29.55 -17.98
CA GLU A 332 -11.70 -30.71 -17.42
C GLU A 332 -10.40 -30.88 -18.20
N ILE A 333 -9.27 -30.68 -17.50
CA ILE A 333 -7.96 -30.96 -18.07
C ILE A 333 -7.91 -32.45 -18.20
N GLU A 334 -8.04 -32.98 -19.44
CA GLU A 334 -7.75 -34.37 -19.72
C GLU A 334 -6.35 -34.69 -19.13
N PRO A 335 -6.19 -35.81 -18.41
CA PRO A 335 -4.91 -36.20 -17.87
C PRO A 335 -3.89 -36.28 -19.00
N GLU A 336 -2.77 -35.55 -18.87
CA GLU A 336 -1.66 -35.66 -19.81
C GLU A 336 -1.31 -37.15 -20.03
N PRO A 337 -1.13 -37.58 -21.29
CA PRO A 337 -0.71 -38.95 -21.56
C PRO A 337 0.61 -39.25 -20.84
N GLU A 338 0.64 -40.36 -20.10
CA GLU A 338 1.87 -40.83 -19.42
C GLU A 338 3.03 -40.86 -20.41
N PHE A 339 3.97 -39.94 -20.24
CA PHE A 339 5.26 -40.05 -20.93
C PHE A 339 5.96 -41.33 -20.44
N LYS A 340 5.87 -42.41 -21.22
CA LYS A 340 6.70 -43.59 -21.04
C LYS A 340 8.17 -43.14 -21.07
N ARG A 341 8.88 -43.25 -19.94
CA ARG A 341 10.33 -43.13 -19.90
C ARG A 341 10.88 -44.17 -20.89
N ALA A 342 11.48 -43.71 -21.98
CA ALA A 342 12.31 -44.52 -22.80
C ALA A 342 13.54 -44.95 -21.98
N ALA A 343 13.78 -46.27 -21.97
CA ALA A 343 14.88 -46.92 -21.28
C ALA A 343 16.24 -46.49 -21.83
#